data_898af146f446e0eceee4fccbc139ead6
#
_entry.id   898af146f446e0eceee4fccbc139ead6
#
_cell.length_a   1.000
_cell.length_b   1.000
_cell.length_c   1.000
_cell.angle_alpha   90.00
_cell.angle_beta   90.00
_cell.angle_gamma   90.00
#
_symmetry.space_group_name_H-M   'P 1'
#
loop_
_entity.id
_entity.type
_entity.pdbx_description
1 polymer ?
#
loop_
_entity_poly.entity_id
_entity_poly.type
_entity_poly.pdbx_seq_one_letter_code
_entity_poly.pdbx_strand_id
1 'polypeptide(L)'
;MEQNMFIRILNSEMELATGCTEPGAVALTAAEAGQALRKAGVDKAEEITVNASINIIKNAMSAGIPGTDYEGMDYAAAIGALGGDPVYLLEVMNHVPRETVEAAAALVKAGKVRVNVAQVPQKLYIEVIAKGGGHTGRAIVRDLHTNVVLVEQDGVANLDKRDTDTAAAGDSDVVSPEQIASFLTVRSIWDYCTKELDPMNDPIDIIRSAVKVNSVIS
;
A
#
# COMPACT_ATOMS: atom_id res chain seq x y z
N MET A 1 -24.27 3.66 20.32
CA MET A 1 -24.99 3.95 19.06
C MET A 1 -24.41 3.03 18.01
N GLU A 2 -25.21 2.23 17.33
CA GLU A 2 -24.73 1.47 16.18
C GLU A 2 -24.26 2.46 15.11
N GLN A 3 -23.01 2.32 14.69
CA GLN A 3 -22.45 3.19 13.67
C GLN A 3 -23.16 2.93 12.33
N ASN A 4 -23.58 4.00 11.65
CA ASN A 4 -24.29 3.90 10.38
C ASN A 4 -23.48 3.08 9.36
N MET A 5 -24.15 2.16 8.67
CA MET A 5 -23.51 1.23 7.73
C MET A 5 -22.75 1.92 6.60
N PHE A 6 -23.22 3.08 6.11
CA PHE A 6 -22.52 3.87 5.11
C PHE A 6 -21.18 4.40 5.65
N ILE A 7 -21.14 4.87 6.90
CA ILE A 7 -19.93 5.36 7.55
C ILE A 7 -18.95 4.20 7.79
N ARG A 8 -19.44 3.02 8.18
CA ARG A 8 -18.58 1.83 8.32
C ARG A 8 -17.93 1.46 7.01
N ILE A 9 -18.67 1.43 5.89
CA ILE A 9 -18.11 1.19 4.55
C ILE A 9 -17.07 2.25 4.20
N LEU A 10 -17.38 3.53 4.39
CA LEU A 10 -16.43 4.61 4.09
C LEU A 10 -15.12 4.45 4.86
N ASN A 11 -15.19 4.13 6.16
CA ASN A 11 -14.01 3.99 6.99
C ASN A 11 -13.22 2.70 6.70
N SER A 12 -13.87 1.65 6.18
CA SER A 12 -13.18 0.40 5.79
C SER A 12 -12.58 0.43 4.39
N GLU A 13 -13.19 1.19 3.46
CA GLU A 13 -12.81 1.16 2.04
C GLU A 13 -11.97 2.37 1.60
N MET A 14 -12.00 3.47 2.38
CA MET A 14 -11.25 4.67 2.04
C MET A 14 -9.92 4.72 2.78
N GLU A 15 -8.85 5.02 2.04
CA GLU A 15 -7.52 5.24 2.57
C GLU A 15 -6.89 6.46 1.90
N LEU A 16 -6.14 7.25 2.67
CA LEU A 16 -5.40 8.38 2.12
C LEU A 16 -4.18 7.90 1.35
N ALA A 17 -3.99 8.45 0.17
CA ALA A 17 -2.83 8.20 -0.67
C ALA A 17 -2.37 9.49 -1.35
N THR A 18 -1.07 9.66 -1.52
CA THR A 18 -0.46 10.85 -2.12
C THR A 18 -0.39 10.75 -3.65
N GLY A 19 -1.28 10.03 -4.28
CA GLY A 19 -1.29 9.82 -5.72
C GLY A 19 -1.80 8.44 -6.09
N CYS A 20 -1.20 7.83 -7.14
CA CYS A 20 -1.56 6.49 -7.56
C CYS A 20 -1.26 5.46 -6.46
N THR A 21 -2.24 4.63 -6.12
CA THR A 21 -2.14 3.66 -5.01
C THR A 21 -1.18 2.50 -5.29
N GLU A 22 -0.99 2.13 -6.55
CA GLU A 22 -0.12 1.01 -6.92
C GLU A 22 1.36 1.27 -6.61
N PRO A 23 1.97 2.42 -6.96
CA PRO A 23 3.32 2.75 -6.51
C PRO A 23 3.44 2.82 -4.99
N GLY A 24 2.41 3.36 -4.30
CA GLY A 24 2.34 3.38 -2.84
C GLY A 24 2.40 1.97 -2.24
N ALA A 25 1.60 1.04 -2.78
CA ALA A 25 1.58 -0.36 -2.34
C ALA A 25 2.91 -1.08 -2.63
N VAL A 26 3.54 -0.80 -3.78
CA VAL A 26 4.89 -1.33 -4.09
C VAL A 26 5.91 -0.80 -3.09
N ALA A 27 5.89 0.51 -2.81
CA ALA A 27 6.79 1.13 -1.85
C ALA A 27 6.55 0.62 -0.42
N LEU A 28 5.29 0.42 0.00
CA LEU A 28 4.94 -0.18 1.29
C LEU A 28 5.51 -1.60 1.41
N THR A 29 5.29 -2.44 0.40
CA THR A 29 5.81 -3.82 0.39
C THR A 29 7.33 -3.81 0.46
N ALA A 30 7.98 -2.89 -0.28
CA ALA A 30 9.43 -2.73 -0.27
C ALA A 30 9.96 -2.20 1.08
N ALA A 31 9.22 -1.31 1.74
CA ALA A 31 9.56 -0.80 3.06
C ALA A 31 9.53 -1.90 4.13
N GLU A 32 8.53 -2.79 4.09
CA GLU A 32 8.45 -3.97 4.96
C GLU A 32 9.63 -4.92 4.72
N ALA A 33 9.95 -5.23 3.46
CA ALA A 33 11.11 -6.05 3.12
C ALA A 33 12.43 -5.39 3.56
N GLY A 34 12.58 -4.08 3.34
CA GLY A 34 13.74 -3.30 3.78
C GLY A 34 13.86 -3.24 5.29
N GLN A 35 12.73 -3.12 6.01
CA GLN A 35 12.73 -3.14 7.48
C GLN A 35 13.15 -4.52 8.02
N ALA A 36 12.68 -5.62 7.39
CA ALA A 36 13.13 -6.97 7.75
C ALA A 36 14.64 -7.13 7.53
N LEU A 37 15.17 -6.58 6.44
CA LEU A 37 16.63 -6.60 6.17
C LEU A 37 17.41 -5.77 7.21
N ARG A 38 16.93 -4.61 7.61
CA ARG A 38 17.54 -3.78 8.67
C ARG A 38 17.56 -4.50 10.03
N LYS A 39 16.51 -5.28 10.34
CA LYS A 39 16.49 -6.13 11.56
C LYS A 39 17.56 -7.21 11.55
N ALA A 40 18.05 -7.64 10.37
CA ALA A 40 19.21 -8.53 10.24
C ALA A 40 20.57 -7.79 10.40
N GLY A 41 20.57 -6.49 10.69
CA GLY A 41 21.79 -5.68 10.83
C GLY A 41 22.34 -5.12 9.52
N VAL A 42 21.56 -5.12 8.45
CA VAL A 42 21.94 -4.57 7.13
C VAL A 42 21.25 -3.22 6.92
N ASP A 43 22.02 -2.15 6.87
CA ASP A 43 21.48 -0.79 6.78
C ASP A 43 20.77 -0.49 5.43
N LYS A 44 21.28 -1.05 4.33
CA LYS A 44 20.79 -0.76 2.99
C LYS A 44 20.68 -2.01 2.11
N ALA A 45 19.60 -2.09 1.36
CA ALA A 45 19.49 -3.10 0.31
C ALA A 45 20.46 -2.80 -0.84
N GLU A 46 21.10 -3.86 -1.35
CA GLU A 46 22.02 -3.83 -2.49
C GLU A 46 21.34 -4.28 -3.78
N GLU A 47 20.35 -5.14 -3.66
CA GLU A 47 19.52 -5.64 -4.76
C GLU A 47 18.06 -5.75 -4.32
N ILE A 48 17.14 -5.43 -5.22
CA ILE A 48 15.69 -5.51 -4.99
C ILE A 48 15.04 -6.24 -6.15
N THR A 49 14.18 -7.19 -5.84
CA THR A 49 13.34 -7.87 -6.82
C THR A 49 11.88 -7.65 -6.46
N VAL A 50 11.11 -7.18 -7.42
CA VAL A 50 9.65 -7.02 -7.32
C VAL A 50 9.00 -8.05 -8.23
N ASN A 51 8.13 -8.89 -7.67
CA ASN A 51 7.26 -9.78 -8.42
C ASN A 51 5.82 -9.30 -8.23
N ALA A 52 5.16 -8.85 -9.29
CA ALA A 52 3.82 -8.28 -9.15
C ALA A 52 2.85 -8.81 -10.21
N SER A 53 1.56 -8.80 -9.89
CA SER A 53 0.51 -9.13 -10.85
C SER A 53 0.52 -8.14 -12.02
N ILE A 54 0.05 -8.58 -13.17
CA ILE A 54 0.06 -7.76 -14.40
C ILE A 54 -0.74 -6.45 -14.23
N ASN A 55 -1.80 -6.45 -13.41
CA ASN A 55 -2.58 -5.25 -13.14
C ASN A 55 -1.77 -4.19 -12.39
N ILE A 56 -1.00 -4.61 -11.38
CA ILE A 56 -0.12 -3.71 -10.63
C ILE A 56 0.96 -3.15 -11.55
N ILE A 57 1.62 -3.99 -12.34
CA ILE A 57 2.67 -3.54 -13.27
C ILE A 57 2.09 -2.52 -14.26
N LYS A 58 0.98 -2.83 -14.91
CA LYS A 58 0.34 -1.95 -15.89
C LYS A 58 0.02 -0.57 -15.32
N ASN A 59 -0.44 -0.49 -14.09
CA ASN A 59 -0.84 0.77 -13.47
C ASN A 59 0.34 1.55 -12.87
N ALA A 60 1.36 0.85 -12.36
CA ALA A 60 2.48 1.46 -11.66
C ALA A 60 3.68 1.80 -12.56
N MET A 61 3.80 1.19 -13.76
CA MET A 61 5.01 1.27 -14.61
C MET A 61 5.38 2.69 -15.08
N SER A 62 4.40 3.60 -15.15
CA SER A 62 4.60 4.99 -15.58
C SER A 62 4.00 5.99 -14.58
N ALA A 63 3.68 5.54 -13.37
CA ALA A 63 3.11 6.42 -12.38
C ALA A 63 4.21 7.27 -11.72
N GLY A 64 3.98 8.58 -11.63
CA GLY A 64 4.90 9.51 -10.97
C GLY A 64 5.04 9.21 -9.48
N ILE A 65 6.24 9.38 -8.95
CA ILE A 65 6.53 9.23 -7.53
C ILE A 65 6.39 10.58 -6.84
N PRO A 66 5.48 10.74 -5.88
CA PRO A 66 5.24 12.02 -5.21
C PRO A 66 6.51 12.66 -4.66
N GLY A 67 6.67 13.98 -4.87
CA GLY A 67 7.81 14.74 -4.39
C GLY A 67 9.14 14.50 -5.13
N THR A 68 9.10 13.80 -6.28
CA THR A 68 10.28 13.51 -7.10
C THR A 68 9.99 13.71 -8.58
N ASP A 69 11.05 13.74 -9.41
CA ASP A 69 10.96 13.72 -10.88
C ASP A 69 11.03 12.28 -11.43
N TYR A 70 10.92 11.28 -10.59
CA TYR A 70 10.98 9.86 -10.99
C TYR A 70 9.58 9.28 -11.21
N GLU A 71 9.53 8.25 -12.04
CA GLU A 71 8.33 7.48 -12.35
C GLU A 71 8.64 5.98 -12.39
N GLY A 72 7.62 5.17 -12.15
CA GLY A 72 7.73 3.72 -12.27
C GLY A 72 7.90 3.00 -10.93
N MET A 73 7.55 1.72 -10.96
CA MET A 73 7.52 0.90 -9.76
C MET A 73 8.90 0.46 -9.26
N ASP A 74 9.92 0.50 -10.10
CA ASP A 74 11.31 0.26 -9.71
C ASP A 74 11.83 1.36 -8.78
N TYR A 75 11.54 2.64 -9.08
CA TYR A 75 11.84 3.75 -8.18
C TYR A 75 11.02 3.68 -6.89
N ALA A 76 9.71 3.37 -7.00
CA ALA A 76 8.87 3.19 -5.81
C ALA A 76 9.43 2.11 -4.87
N ALA A 77 9.80 0.96 -5.41
CA ALA A 77 10.39 -0.14 -4.65
C ALA A 77 11.74 0.25 -4.02
N ALA A 78 12.62 0.93 -4.78
CA ALA A 78 13.91 1.35 -4.27
C ALA A 78 13.79 2.37 -3.12
N ILE A 79 12.92 3.38 -3.29
CA ILE A 79 12.66 4.41 -2.27
C ILE A 79 12.06 3.77 -1.01
N GLY A 80 11.06 2.90 -1.18
CA GLY A 80 10.44 2.17 -0.06
C GLY A 80 11.45 1.32 0.71
N ALA A 81 12.21 0.48 0.02
CA ALA A 81 13.18 -0.43 0.66
C ALA A 81 14.30 0.30 1.40
N LEU A 82 14.80 1.41 0.85
CA LEU A 82 15.93 2.15 1.43
C LEU A 82 15.52 3.13 2.53
N GLY A 83 14.31 3.68 2.51
CA GLY A 83 13.94 4.74 3.46
C GLY A 83 12.48 4.80 3.86
N GLY A 84 11.62 3.96 3.29
CA GLY A 84 10.21 3.94 3.67
C GLY A 84 9.99 3.45 5.11
N ASP A 85 9.03 4.06 5.79
CA ASP A 85 8.52 3.58 7.07
C ASP A 85 7.10 3.02 6.84
N PRO A 86 6.89 1.69 7.02
CA PRO A 86 5.60 1.05 6.77
C PRO A 86 4.42 1.61 7.56
N VAL A 87 4.68 2.31 8.67
CA VAL A 87 3.63 2.91 9.50
C VAL A 87 2.78 3.94 8.72
N TYR A 88 3.34 4.53 7.68
CA TYR A 88 2.65 5.50 6.84
C TYR A 88 1.84 4.89 5.68
N LEU A 89 1.76 3.57 5.60
CA LEU A 89 0.96 2.84 4.60
C LEU A 89 1.23 3.35 3.16
N LEU A 90 0.21 3.82 2.43
CA LEU A 90 0.37 4.32 1.06
C LEU A 90 1.12 5.65 0.95
N GLU A 91 1.30 6.35 2.06
CA GLU A 91 2.10 7.58 2.16
C GLU A 91 3.57 7.32 2.54
N VAL A 92 4.01 6.07 2.51
CA VAL A 92 5.34 5.58 2.92
C VAL A 92 6.52 6.35 2.30
N MET A 93 6.34 6.96 1.14
CA MET A 93 7.38 7.73 0.43
C MET A 93 7.44 9.21 0.84
N ASN A 94 6.40 9.77 1.48
CA ASN A 94 6.30 11.21 1.76
C ASN A 94 7.38 11.74 2.72
N HIS A 95 7.91 10.89 3.57
CA HIS A 95 8.87 11.27 4.61
C HIS A 95 10.30 10.78 4.34
N VAL A 96 10.55 10.26 3.13
CA VAL A 96 11.88 9.75 2.77
C VAL A 96 12.82 10.92 2.48
N PRO A 97 14.00 11.01 3.14
CA PRO A 97 14.96 12.07 2.89
C PRO A 97 15.46 12.07 1.42
N ARG A 98 15.74 13.26 0.88
CA ARG A 98 16.19 13.43 -0.50
C ARG A 98 17.46 12.62 -0.82
N GLU A 99 18.39 12.55 0.11
CA GLU A 99 19.61 11.73 -0.06
C GLU A 99 19.30 10.24 -0.25
N THR A 100 18.26 9.74 0.42
CA THR A 100 17.80 8.36 0.27
C THR A 100 17.10 8.16 -1.08
N VAL A 101 16.34 9.15 -1.55
CA VAL A 101 15.74 9.13 -2.90
C VAL A 101 16.83 9.10 -3.98
N GLU A 102 17.90 9.88 -3.81
CA GLU A 102 19.05 9.88 -4.73
C GLU A 102 19.81 8.53 -4.71
N ALA A 103 19.98 7.93 -3.52
CA ALA A 103 20.58 6.60 -3.39
C ALA A 103 19.69 5.52 -4.05
N ALA A 104 18.37 5.60 -3.90
CA ALA A 104 17.43 4.72 -4.56
C ALA A 104 17.51 4.85 -6.09
N ALA A 105 17.59 6.08 -6.59
CA ALA A 105 17.76 6.34 -8.02
C ALA A 105 19.09 5.78 -8.56
N ALA A 106 20.17 5.86 -7.80
CA ALA A 106 21.44 5.25 -8.16
C ALA A 106 21.34 3.71 -8.26
N LEU A 107 20.60 3.08 -7.33
CA LEU A 107 20.37 1.64 -7.33
C LEU A 107 19.57 1.19 -8.58
N VAL A 108 18.54 1.94 -8.95
CA VAL A 108 17.74 1.69 -10.17
C VAL A 108 18.62 1.85 -11.41
N LYS A 109 19.37 2.95 -11.53
CA LYS A 109 20.27 3.22 -12.66
C LYS A 109 21.38 2.16 -12.79
N ALA A 110 21.80 1.56 -11.69
CA ALA A 110 22.78 0.45 -11.68
C ALA A 110 22.17 -0.91 -12.08
N GLY A 111 20.86 -0.97 -12.40
CA GLY A 111 20.16 -2.21 -12.76
C GLY A 111 19.99 -3.20 -11.60
N LYS A 112 20.04 -2.69 -10.38
CA LYS A 112 19.94 -3.48 -9.15
C LYS A 112 18.48 -3.70 -8.68
N VAL A 113 17.53 -3.05 -9.35
CA VAL A 113 16.09 -3.25 -9.11
C VAL A 113 15.50 -3.96 -10.33
N ARG A 114 14.84 -5.08 -10.09
CA ARG A 114 14.23 -5.90 -11.13
C ARG A 114 12.74 -6.04 -10.87
N VAL A 115 11.95 -5.91 -11.94
CA VAL A 115 10.51 -6.09 -11.91
C VAL A 115 10.13 -7.27 -12.78
N ASN A 116 9.37 -8.22 -12.23
CA ASN A 116 8.92 -9.42 -12.89
C ASN A 116 7.41 -9.58 -12.77
N VAL A 117 6.81 -10.24 -13.76
CA VAL A 117 5.39 -10.64 -13.69
C VAL A 117 5.26 -11.87 -12.80
N ALA A 118 4.47 -11.76 -11.73
CA ALA A 118 4.10 -12.90 -10.90
C ALA A 118 3.00 -13.72 -11.59
N GLN A 119 3.19 -15.04 -11.66
CA GLN A 119 2.20 -15.98 -12.18
C GLN A 119 1.26 -16.41 -11.04
N VAL A 120 0.34 -15.51 -10.66
CA VAL A 120 -0.59 -15.69 -9.55
C VAL A 120 -2.02 -15.37 -9.98
N PRO A 121 -3.06 -15.98 -9.38
CA PRO A 121 -4.45 -15.70 -9.71
C PRO A 121 -4.95 -14.34 -9.18
N GLN A 122 -4.28 -13.77 -8.18
CA GLN A 122 -4.68 -12.51 -7.54
C GLN A 122 -4.54 -11.33 -8.50
N LYS A 123 -5.57 -10.50 -8.58
CA LYS A 123 -5.54 -9.26 -9.36
C LYS A 123 -4.58 -8.24 -8.75
N LEU A 124 -4.49 -8.20 -7.43
CA LEU A 124 -3.54 -7.41 -6.66
C LEU A 124 -2.60 -8.38 -5.93
N TYR A 125 -1.35 -8.39 -6.35
CA TYR A 125 -0.26 -9.13 -5.72
C TYR A 125 1.05 -8.40 -5.93
N ILE A 126 1.78 -8.19 -4.85
CA ILE A 126 3.10 -7.56 -4.84
C ILE A 126 3.95 -8.35 -3.86
N GLU A 127 5.07 -8.87 -4.34
CA GLU A 127 6.13 -9.44 -3.53
C GLU A 127 7.39 -8.64 -3.75
N VAL A 128 8.05 -8.25 -2.69
CA VAL A 128 9.36 -7.60 -2.74
C VAL A 128 10.37 -8.41 -1.95
N ILE A 129 11.53 -8.62 -2.56
CA ILE A 129 12.69 -9.28 -1.97
C ILE A 129 13.84 -8.27 -2.00
N ALA A 130 14.27 -7.82 -0.83
CA ALA A 130 15.42 -6.95 -0.62
C ALA A 130 16.61 -7.76 -0.11
N LYS A 131 17.78 -7.62 -0.73
CA LYS A 131 19.01 -8.34 -0.39
C LYS A 131 20.14 -7.39 -0.11
N GLY A 132 21.00 -7.74 0.86
CA GLY A 132 22.21 -7.00 1.20
C GLY A 132 22.99 -7.69 2.32
N GLY A 133 24.30 -7.53 2.35
CA GLY A 133 25.15 -8.08 3.40
C GLY A 133 25.03 -9.60 3.63
N GLY A 134 24.57 -10.36 2.63
CA GLY A 134 24.30 -11.80 2.74
C GLY A 134 22.93 -12.15 3.35
N HIS A 135 22.12 -11.17 3.70
CA HIS A 135 20.78 -11.32 4.28
C HIS A 135 19.67 -11.00 3.27
N THR A 136 18.45 -11.42 3.60
CA THR A 136 17.26 -11.23 2.77
C THR A 136 16.08 -10.79 3.63
N GLY A 137 15.45 -9.70 3.23
CA GLY A 137 14.11 -9.31 3.70
C GLY A 137 13.09 -9.53 2.59
N ARG A 138 11.93 -10.08 2.92
CA ARG A 138 10.86 -10.36 1.97
C ARG A 138 9.51 -9.96 2.54
N ALA A 139 8.66 -9.37 1.72
CA ALA A 139 7.29 -9.04 2.09
C ALA A 139 6.33 -9.30 0.93
N ILE A 140 5.06 -9.55 1.27
CA ILE A 140 3.98 -9.74 0.31
C ILE A 140 2.77 -8.91 0.76
N VAL A 141 2.24 -8.13 -0.19
CA VAL A 141 0.92 -7.48 -0.13
C VAL A 141 0.01 -8.14 -1.16
N ARG A 142 -1.23 -8.48 -0.78
CA ARG A 142 -2.21 -9.04 -1.72
C ARG A 142 -3.63 -8.63 -1.38
N ASP A 143 -4.49 -8.67 -2.40
CA ASP A 143 -5.94 -8.46 -2.36
C ASP A 143 -6.36 -7.01 -2.10
N LEU A 144 -5.75 -6.31 -1.13
CA LEU A 144 -5.87 -4.87 -0.87
C LEU A 144 -4.48 -4.22 -0.86
N HIS A 145 -4.40 -2.93 -1.19
CA HIS A 145 -3.12 -2.21 -1.35
C HIS A 145 -2.26 -2.12 -0.09
N THR A 146 -2.87 -2.25 1.09
CA THR A 146 -2.21 -2.18 2.41
C THR A 146 -2.21 -3.49 3.17
N ASN A 147 -2.81 -4.55 2.59
CA ASN A 147 -2.89 -5.85 3.24
C ASN A 147 -1.56 -6.62 3.14
N VAL A 148 -0.68 -6.37 4.09
CA VAL A 148 0.58 -7.11 4.26
C VAL A 148 0.27 -8.50 4.81
N VAL A 149 0.52 -9.54 4.01
CA VAL A 149 0.24 -10.94 4.37
C VAL A 149 1.48 -11.75 4.73
N LEU A 150 2.67 -11.27 4.35
CA LEU A 150 3.94 -11.90 4.72
C LEU A 150 4.99 -10.83 5.00
N VAL A 151 5.76 -11.02 6.07
CA VAL A 151 7.05 -10.36 6.31
C VAL A 151 8.02 -11.43 6.79
N GLU A 152 9.13 -11.59 6.10
CA GLU A 152 10.11 -12.65 6.32
C GLU A 152 11.53 -12.09 6.34
N GLN A 153 12.36 -12.61 7.21
CA GLN A 153 13.79 -12.35 7.29
C GLN A 153 14.56 -13.67 7.19
N ASP A 154 15.44 -13.81 6.21
CA ASP A 154 16.29 -14.99 5.98
C ASP A 154 15.51 -16.32 5.96
N GLY A 155 14.30 -16.32 5.40
CA GLY A 155 13.42 -17.49 5.33
C GLY A 155 12.60 -17.74 6.59
N VAL A 156 12.72 -16.88 7.61
CA VAL A 156 11.92 -16.97 8.83
C VAL A 156 10.82 -15.92 8.82
N ALA A 157 9.56 -16.35 8.84
CA ALA A 157 8.42 -15.46 8.83
C ALA A 157 8.24 -14.78 10.20
N ASN A 158 8.22 -13.44 10.19
CA ASN A 158 7.82 -12.62 11.33
C ASN A 158 6.32 -12.34 11.32
N LEU A 159 5.71 -12.34 10.13
CA LEU A 159 4.27 -12.27 9.88
C LEU A 159 3.95 -13.25 8.76
N ASP A 160 2.97 -14.13 8.96
CA ASP A 160 2.43 -14.99 7.90
C ASP A 160 0.90 -15.12 8.05
N LYS A 161 0.20 -14.46 7.16
CA LYS A 161 -1.26 -14.48 7.05
C LYS A 161 -1.70 -15.02 5.68
N ARG A 162 -0.83 -15.72 4.95
CA ARG A 162 -1.13 -16.19 3.58
C ARG A 162 -2.26 -17.20 3.52
N ASP A 163 -2.44 -17.99 4.57
CA ASP A 163 -3.51 -18.99 4.68
C ASP A 163 -4.79 -18.44 5.34
N THR A 164 -4.79 -17.17 5.78
CA THR A 164 -6.00 -16.53 6.26
C THR A 164 -6.74 -15.90 5.09
N ASP A 165 -7.99 -16.32 4.87
CA ASP A 165 -8.89 -15.63 3.95
C ASP A 165 -9.05 -14.17 4.43
N THR A 166 -8.73 -13.22 3.56
CA THR A 166 -8.88 -11.78 3.85
C THR A 166 -10.32 -11.38 4.17
N ALA A 167 -11.29 -12.19 3.74
CA ALA A 167 -12.70 -12.07 4.10
C ALA A 167 -12.98 -12.49 5.56
N ALA A 168 -12.04 -13.17 6.25
CA ALA A 168 -12.21 -13.71 7.60
C ALA A 168 -11.33 -13.02 8.66
N ALA A 169 -10.48 -12.05 8.30
CA ALA A 169 -9.73 -11.24 9.26
C ALA A 169 -10.74 -10.34 9.99
N GLY A 170 -11.26 -10.88 11.09
CA GLY A 170 -12.34 -10.31 11.88
C GLY A 170 -12.00 -8.99 12.56
N ASP A 171 -11.96 -7.94 11.78
CA ASP A 171 -12.32 -6.64 12.30
C ASP A 171 -13.85 -6.57 12.26
N SER A 172 -14.49 -6.47 13.41
CA SER A 172 -15.95 -6.43 13.56
C SER A 172 -16.59 -5.23 12.81
N ASP A 173 -15.75 -4.36 12.27
CA ASP A 173 -16.14 -3.15 11.55
C ASP A 173 -16.14 -3.31 10.01
N VAL A 174 -15.55 -4.39 9.47
CA VAL A 174 -15.60 -4.65 8.01
C VAL A 174 -16.97 -5.17 7.62
N VAL A 175 -17.60 -4.48 6.66
CA VAL A 175 -18.91 -4.87 6.12
C VAL A 175 -18.72 -5.93 5.04
N SER A 176 -19.41 -7.08 5.13
CA SER A 176 -19.25 -8.14 4.14
C SER A 176 -19.79 -7.74 2.76
N PRO A 177 -19.25 -8.30 1.66
CA PRO A 177 -19.77 -8.04 0.30
C PRO A 177 -21.27 -8.32 0.17
N GLU A 178 -21.79 -9.35 0.85
CA GLU A 178 -23.21 -9.70 0.85
C GLU A 178 -24.04 -8.63 1.58
N GLN A 179 -23.54 -8.13 2.70
CA GLN A 179 -24.17 -7.03 3.43
C GLN A 179 -24.18 -5.77 2.56
N ILE A 180 -23.06 -5.42 1.91
CA ILE A 180 -22.98 -4.28 0.99
C ILE A 180 -24.01 -4.44 -0.13
N ALA A 181 -24.04 -5.58 -0.81
CA ALA A 181 -24.95 -5.84 -1.92
C ALA A 181 -26.44 -5.79 -1.53
N SER A 182 -26.75 -6.05 -0.27
CA SER A 182 -28.13 -6.09 0.21
C SER A 182 -28.80 -4.71 0.32
N PHE A 183 -28.03 -3.64 0.54
CA PHE A 183 -28.61 -2.31 0.77
C PHE A 183 -27.96 -1.19 -0.05
N LEU A 184 -26.73 -1.36 -0.56
CA LEU A 184 -25.99 -0.31 -1.26
C LEU A 184 -26.50 -0.18 -2.70
N THR A 185 -27.36 0.79 -2.92
CA THR A 185 -27.88 1.17 -4.24
C THR A 185 -27.61 2.65 -4.47
N VAL A 186 -27.62 3.11 -5.71
CA VAL A 186 -27.52 4.55 -6.03
C VAL A 186 -28.60 5.35 -5.29
N ARG A 187 -29.80 4.80 -5.16
CA ARG A 187 -30.89 5.45 -4.43
C ARG A 187 -30.61 5.56 -2.95
N SER A 188 -30.15 4.48 -2.30
CA SER A 188 -29.85 4.52 -0.86
C SER A 188 -28.69 5.45 -0.54
N ILE A 189 -27.66 5.49 -1.39
CA ILE A 189 -26.54 6.44 -1.28
C ILE A 189 -27.07 7.89 -1.37
N TRP A 190 -27.89 8.18 -2.38
CA TRP A 190 -28.47 9.49 -2.57
C TRP A 190 -29.33 9.94 -1.37
N ASP A 191 -30.22 9.06 -0.91
CA ASP A 191 -31.09 9.35 0.22
C ASP A 191 -30.28 9.59 1.50
N TYR A 192 -29.25 8.77 1.76
CA TYR A 192 -28.35 8.99 2.88
C TYR A 192 -27.61 10.33 2.79
N CYS A 193 -26.95 10.63 1.68
CA CYS A 193 -26.16 11.85 1.53
C CYS A 193 -27.01 13.14 1.58
N THR A 194 -28.29 13.06 1.18
CA THR A 194 -29.13 14.27 1.08
C THR A 194 -30.09 14.46 2.26
N LYS A 195 -30.33 13.42 3.07
CA LYS A 195 -31.37 13.47 4.10
C LYS A 195 -30.87 13.10 5.50
N GLU A 196 -29.81 12.31 5.60
CA GLU A 196 -29.38 11.69 6.86
C GLU A 196 -27.96 12.14 7.28
N LEU A 197 -27.02 12.27 6.32
CA LEU A 197 -25.64 12.64 6.61
C LEU A 197 -25.55 14.04 7.24
N ASP A 198 -24.94 14.13 8.41
CA ASP A 198 -24.53 15.41 9.01
C ASP A 198 -23.00 15.61 8.77
N PRO A 199 -22.62 16.43 7.76
CA PRO A 199 -21.20 16.63 7.44
C PRO A 199 -20.37 17.24 8.57
N MET A 200 -21.02 17.83 9.58
CA MET A 200 -20.33 18.49 10.70
C MET A 200 -20.09 17.54 11.89
N ASN A 201 -21.01 16.61 12.14
CA ASN A 201 -21.00 15.81 13.35
C ASN A 201 -20.77 14.31 13.08
N ASP A 202 -21.05 13.81 11.88
CA ASP A 202 -20.80 12.41 11.55
C ASP A 202 -19.29 12.10 11.48
N PRO A 203 -18.85 10.87 11.87
CA PRO A 203 -17.44 10.48 11.90
C PRO A 203 -16.93 10.13 10.49
N ILE A 204 -16.86 11.15 9.61
CA ILE A 204 -16.38 11.07 8.22
C ILE A 204 -15.03 11.78 8.05
N ASP A 205 -14.12 11.63 9.02
CA ASP A 205 -12.83 12.33 9.03
C ASP A 205 -11.95 11.97 7.84
N ILE A 206 -12.07 10.74 7.33
CA ILE A 206 -11.38 10.32 6.11
C ILE A 206 -11.80 11.17 4.90
N ILE A 207 -13.09 11.48 4.75
CA ILE A 207 -13.60 12.34 3.67
C ILE A 207 -13.13 13.78 3.87
N ARG A 208 -13.19 14.31 5.11
CA ARG A 208 -12.72 15.68 5.40
C ARG A 208 -11.23 15.81 5.08
N SER A 209 -10.43 14.80 5.42
CA SER A 209 -9.01 14.76 5.11
C SER A 209 -8.76 14.71 3.60
N ALA A 210 -9.48 13.86 2.87
CA ALA A 210 -9.39 13.78 1.41
C ALA A 210 -9.75 15.11 0.74
N VAL A 211 -10.84 15.76 1.16
CA VAL A 211 -11.25 17.09 0.66
C VAL A 211 -10.17 18.14 0.94
N LYS A 212 -9.62 18.15 2.15
CA LYS A 212 -8.56 19.09 2.52
C LYS A 212 -7.30 18.93 1.66
N VAL A 213 -6.85 17.70 1.44
CA VAL A 213 -5.69 17.41 0.59
C VAL A 213 -5.96 17.85 -0.86
N ASN A 214 -7.12 17.49 -1.42
CA ASN A 214 -7.45 17.85 -2.80
C ASN A 214 -7.66 19.35 -2.99
N SER A 215 -8.17 20.09 -2.01
CA SER A 215 -8.38 21.54 -2.12
C SER A 215 -7.10 22.36 -2.23
N VAL A 216 -5.94 21.77 -1.92
CA VAL A 216 -4.61 22.41 -2.08
C VAL A 216 -4.10 22.28 -3.51
N ILE A 217 -4.60 21.29 -4.26
CA ILE A 217 -4.16 20.97 -5.63
C ILE A 217 -5.06 21.67 -6.68
N SER A 218 -6.29 22.00 -6.28
CA SER A 218 -7.29 22.68 -7.13
C SER A 218 -7.15 24.20 -7.06
#